data_cadc70c2382462dd1a96faa94b100ddc
#
_entry.id   cadc70c2382462dd1a96faa94b100ddc
#
_cell.length_a   1.000
_cell.length_b   1.000
_cell.length_c   1.000
_cell.angle_alpha   90.00
_cell.angle_beta   90.00
_cell.angle_gamma   90.00
#
_symmetry.space_group_name_H-M   'P 1'
#
loop_
_entity.id
_entity.type
_entity.pdbx_description
1 polymer ?
#
loop_
_entity_poly.entity_id
_entity_poly.type
_entity_poly.pdbx_seq_one_letter_code
_entity_poly.pdbx_strand_id
1 'polypeptide(L)'
;MRDERRHMHKALYPYLLFWGIGLLFFAAEWLHPARPIRYRSLFWRDLLALGLYNLSFLVVVRVTDRIPIPDYFPAAFYSLPTVCKLCLFYLVEDFGLYWVHRLMHTKPVWRIHQWHHSPPYLYWLAGIRATVPHIILFNLTYILALPLLHEASSWAFQVIMVEHIIRNNWMHMNVTWRSSWLEWVFVTPRYHHIHHSKHPAHHRANLGALLTIWDRLFGTYYNPNDVKGELSFGLNERVSPVRLVIGV
;
A
#
# COMPACT_ATOMS: atom_id res chain seq x y z
N MET A 1 29.47 -21.37 5.48
CA MET A 1 28.57 -21.70 6.60
C MET A 1 28.16 -20.48 7.48
N ARG A 2 29.10 -19.68 8.07
CA ARG A 2 28.70 -18.49 8.86
C ARG A 2 28.12 -17.37 7.98
N ASP A 3 28.65 -17.18 6.79
CA ASP A 3 28.22 -16.15 5.85
C ASP A 3 26.88 -16.51 5.19
N GLU A 4 26.69 -17.75 4.79
CA GLU A 4 25.42 -18.27 4.25
C GLU A 4 24.28 -18.16 5.27
N ARG A 5 24.53 -18.43 6.55
CA ARG A 5 23.56 -18.24 7.63
C ARG A 5 23.20 -16.76 7.81
N ARG A 6 24.17 -15.86 7.70
CA ARG A 6 23.93 -14.40 7.78
C ARG A 6 23.09 -13.88 6.62
N HIS A 7 23.32 -14.38 5.42
CA HIS A 7 22.50 -14.04 4.24
C HIS A 7 21.10 -14.62 4.35
N MET A 8 20.95 -15.85 4.81
CA MET A 8 19.64 -16.48 5.01
C MET A 8 18.79 -15.75 6.06
N HIS A 9 19.38 -15.33 7.20
CA HIS A 9 18.67 -14.55 8.22
C HIS A 9 18.22 -13.19 7.69
N LYS A 10 19.03 -12.50 6.88
CA LYS A 10 18.66 -11.23 6.26
C LYS A 10 17.48 -11.40 5.26
N ALA A 11 17.46 -12.50 4.53
CA ALA A 11 16.38 -12.79 3.57
C ALA A 11 15.05 -13.17 4.25
N LEU A 12 15.10 -13.83 5.42
CA LEU A 12 13.89 -14.26 6.15
C LEU A 12 13.27 -13.15 7.00
N TYR A 13 14.05 -12.17 7.42
CA TYR A 13 13.58 -11.11 8.34
C TYR A 13 12.34 -10.35 7.83
N PRO A 14 12.26 -9.87 6.58
CA PRO A 14 11.07 -9.18 6.08
C PRO A 14 9.81 -10.06 6.12
N TYR A 15 9.94 -11.36 5.85
CA TYR A 15 8.80 -12.29 5.89
C TYR A 15 8.33 -12.56 7.32
N LEU A 16 9.26 -12.75 8.25
CA LEU A 16 8.93 -12.93 9.67
C LEU A 16 8.23 -11.67 10.21
N LEU A 17 8.71 -10.50 9.83
CA LEU A 17 8.11 -9.22 10.20
C LEU A 17 6.71 -9.07 9.59
N PHE A 18 6.54 -9.35 8.29
CA PHE A 18 5.24 -9.31 7.61
C PHE A 18 4.20 -10.21 8.30
N TRP A 19 4.55 -11.45 8.57
CA TRP A 19 3.63 -12.38 9.22
C TRP A 19 3.40 -12.05 10.69
N GLY A 20 4.41 -11.57 11.41
CA GLY A 20 4.27 -11.10 12.80
C GLY A 20 3.30 -9.93 12.90
N ILE A 21 3.44 -8.90 12.06
CA ILE A 21 2.51 -7.78 11.96
C ILE A 21 1.12 -8.26 11.51
N GLY A 22 1.07 -9.15 10.52
CA GLY A 22 -0.18 -9.74 10.04
C GLY A 22 -0.97 -10.47 11.12
N LEU A 23 -0.30 -11.21 12.00
CA LEU A 23 -0.93 -11.87 13.15
C LEU A 23 -1.51 -10.85 14.14
N LEU A 24 -0.81 -9.74 14.39
CA LEU A 24 -1.31 -8.66 15.23
C LEU A 24 -2.57 -8.01 14.61
N PHE A 25 -2.56 -7.77 13.31
CA PHE A 25 -3.71 -7.21 12.60
C PHE A 25 -4.88 -8.19 12.56
N PHE A 26 -4.63 -9.47 12.32
CA PHE A 26 -5.66 -10.50 12.41
C PHE A 26 -6.29 -10.57 13.81
N ALA A 27 -5.48 -10.53 14.86
CA ALA A 27 -5.99 -10.51 16.24
C ALA A 27 -6.85 -9.26 16.51
N ALA A 28 -6.42 -8.09 16.03
CA ALA A 28 -7.18 -6.84 16.17
C ALA A 28 -8.52 -6.90 15.41
N GLU A 29 -8.54 -7.46 14.20
CA GLU A 29 -9.78 -7.70 13.44
C GLU A 29 -10.71 -8.70 14.13
N TRP A 30 -10.15 -9.75 14.73
CA TRP A 30 -10.92 -10.73 15.47
C TRP A 30 -11.60 -10.14 16.71
N LEU A 31 -10.89 -9.26 17.41
CA LEU A 31 -11.40 -8.60 18.62
C LEU A 31 -12.39 -7.46 18.33
N HIS A 32 -12.20 -6.75 17.21
CA HIS A 32 -12.96 -5.53 16.87
C HIS A 32 -13.43 -5.51 15.40
N PRO A 33 -14.12 -6.56 14.94
CA PRO A 33 -14.51 -6.65 13.53
C PRO A 33 -15.55 -5.59 13.16
N ALA A 34 -15.32 -4.86 12.09
CA ALA A 34 -16.30 -3.91 11.55
C ALA A 34 -17.44 -4.64 10.81
N ARG A 35 -17.15 -5.80 10.20
CA ARG A 35 -18.11 -6.62 9.42
C ARG A 35 -17.76 -8.10 9.54
N PRO A 36 -18.75 -8.99 9.45
CA PRO A 36 -18.47 -10.42 9.39
C PRO A 36 -17.72 -10.78 8.11
N ILE A 37 -16.64 -11.56 8.24
CA ILE A 37 -15.81 -12.01 7.11
C ILE A 37 -15.76 -13.52 7.05
N ARG A 38 -15.91 -14.06 5.83
CA ARG A 38 -15.70 -15.47 5.52
C ARG A 38 -14.27 -15.69 5.01
N TYR A 39 -13.27 -15.63 5.88
CA TYR A 39 -11.83 -15.74 5.53
C TYR A 39 -11.53 -16.95 4.64
N ARG A 40 -12.12 -18.12 4.92
CA ARG A 40 -11.87 -19.36 4.16
C ARG A 40 -12.15 -19.22 2.65
N SER A 41 -13.11 -18.39 2.25
CA SER A 41 -13.46 -18.18 0.83
C SER A 41 -12.48 -17.27 0.09
N LEU A 42 -11.69 -16.49 0.82
CA LEU A 42 -10.78 -15.50 0.28
C LEU A 42 -9.32 -15.96 0.31
N PHE A 43 -8.98 -16.75 1.32
CA PHE A 43 -7.60 -17.08 1.69
C PHE A 43 -6.74 -17.60 0.53
N TRP A 44 -7.23 -18.52 -0.27
CA TRP A 44 -6.46 -19.09 -1.39
C TRP A 44 -6.16 -18.08 -2.50
N ARG A 45 -7.09 -17.17 -2.77
CA ARG A 45 -6.88 -16.10 -3.76
C ARG A 45 -5.86 -15.10 -3.29
N ASP A 46 -5.86 -14.80 -2.00
CA ASP A 46 -4.92 -13.86 -1.40
C ASP A 46 -3.54 -14.50 -1.20
N LEU A 47 -3.44 -15.81 -0.98
CA LEU A 47 -2.17 -16.53 -1.04
C LEU A 47 -1.53 -16.49 -2.45
N LEU A 48 -2.33 -16.67 -3.50
CA LEU A 48 -1.84 -16.49 -4.87
C LEU A 48 -1.35 -15.06 -5.10
N ALA A 49 -2.14 -14.07 -4.66
CA ALA A 49 -1.76 -12.67 -4.76
C ALA A 49 -0.46 -12.37 -4.00
N LEU A 50 -0.30 -12.93 -2.80
CA LEU A 50 0.92 -12.82 -1.99
C LEU A 50 2.13 -13.43 -2.72
N GLY A 51 1.98 -14.60 -3.34
CA GLY A 51 3.03 -15.24 -4.14
C GLY A 51 3.46 -14.37 -5.32
N LEU A 52 2.52 -13.85 -6.09
CA LEU A 52 2.79 -12.96 -7.22
C LEU A 52 3.40 -11.62 -6.77
N TYR A 53 2.92 -11.05 -5.68
CA TYR A 53 3.48 -9.83 -5.10
C TYR A 53 4.94 -10.02 -4.69
N ASN A 54 5.25 -11.09 -3.96
CA ASN A 54 6.63 -11.39 -3.54
C ASN A 54 7.56 -11.63 -4.73
N LEU A 55 7.11 -12.35 -5.75
CA LEU A 55 7.89 -12.57 -6.97
C LEU A 55 8.19 -11.24 -7.69
N SER A 56 7.17 -10.40 -7.84
CA SER A 56 7.33 -9.08 -8.47
C SER A 56 8.24 -8.17 -7.65
N PHE A 57 8.11 -8.19 -6.33
CA PHE A 57 8.97 -7.44 -5.42
C PHE A 57 10.44 -7.87 -5.54
N LEU A 58 10.73 -9.18 -5.61
CA LEU A 58 12.09 -9.69 -5.82
C LEU A 58 12.68 -9.20 -7.15
N VAL A 59 11.88 -9.15 -8.21
CA VAL A 59 12.32 -8.62 -9.52
C VAL A 59 12.62 -7.12 -9.40
N VAL A 60 11.73 -6.35 -8.77
CA VAL A 60 11.93 -4.91 -8.57
C VAL A 60 13.21 -4.64 -7.78
N VAL A 61 13.40 -5.31 -6.64
CA VAL A 61 14.63 -5.17 -5.83
C VAL A 61 15.87 -5.48 -6.67
N ARG A 62 15.88 -6.60 -7.43
CA ARG A 62 17.00 -6.97 -8.29
C ARG A 62 17.32 -5.94 -9.37
N VAL A 63 16.31 -5.28 -9.90
CA VAL A 63 16.48 -4.22 -10.90
C VAL A 63 16.99 -2.95 -10.23
N THR A 64 16.40 -2.55 -9.10
CA THR A 64 16.75 -1.30 -8.40
C THR A 64 18.15 -1.34 -7.80
N ASP A 65 18.61 -2.49 -7.29
CA ASP A 65 19.98 -2.66 -6.79
C ASP A 65 21.07 -2.41 -7.84
N ARG A 66 20.70 -2.41 -9.13
CA ARG A 66 21.60 -2.15 -10.26
C ARG A 66 21.55 -0.71 -10.76
N ILE A 67 20.56 0.06 -10.29
CA ILE A 67 20.41 1.47 -10.68
C ILE A 67 21.30 2.30 -9.74
N PRO A 68 22.36 2.97 -10.26
CA PRO A 68 23.13 3.87 -9.44
C PRO A 68 22.21 5.01 -8.97
N ILE A 69 22.27 5.33 -7.68
CA ILE A 69 21.61 6.52 -7.15
C ILE A 69 22.53 7.70 -7.42
N PRO A 70 22.21 8.58 -8.37
CA PRO A 70 23.11 9.67 -8.71
C PRO A 70 23.04 10.79 -7.68
N ASP A 71 24.13 11.57 -7.61
CA ASP A 71 24.24 12.76 -6.79
C ASP A 71 23.51 13.94 -7.45
N TYR A 72 22.20 14.00 -7.28
CA TYR A 72 21.38 15.08 -7.89
C TYR A 72 21.34 16.36 -7.08
N PHE A 73 21.75 16.33 -5.81
CA PHE A 73 21.57 17.42 -4.89
C PHE A 73 22.91 18.07 -4.52
N PRO A 74 22.93 19.36 -4.14
CA PRO A 74 24.13 20.01 -3.64
C PRO A 74 24.62 19.39 -2.32
N ALA A 75 25.92 19.50 -2.02
CA ALA A 75 26.54 18.92 -0.82
C ALA A 75 25.79 19.27 0.49
N ALA A 76 25.23 20.48 0.58
CA ALA A 76 24.43 20.91 1.73
C ALA A 76 23.18 20.04 1.97
N PHE A 77 22.61 19.43 0.92
CA PHE A 77 21.50 18.49 1.07
C PHE A 77 21.95 17.18 1.72
N TYR A 78 23.13 16.67 1.34
CA TYR A 78 23.66 15.41 1.88
C TYR A 78 24.07 15.54 3.35
N SER A 79 24.35 16.74 3.83
CA SER A 79 24.60 17.01 5.26
C SER A 79 23.33 17.09 6.11
N LEU A 80 22.13 17.05 5.52
CA LEU A 80 20.88 17.06 6.29
C LEU A 80 20.78 15.83 7.19
N PRO A 81 20.20 15.98 8.40
CA PRO A 81 19.89 14.84 9.25
C PRO A 81 19.03 13.79 8.53
N THR A 82 19.30 12.51 8.78
CA THR A 82 18.55 11.39 8.18
C THR A 82 17.04 11.53 8.36
N VAL A 83 16.57 12.06 9.50
CA VAL A 83 15.15 12.31 9.76
C VAL A 83 14.55 13.31 8.75
N CYS A 84 15.27 14.40 8.43
CA CYS A 84 14.82 15.37 7.43
C CYS A 84 14.72 14.73 6.04
N LYS A 85 15.74 13.96 5.64
CA LYS A 85 15.73 13.20 4.39
C LYS A 85 14.55 12.22 4.32
N LEU A 86 14.27 11.52 5.43
CA LEU A 86 13.16 10.57 5.54
C LEU A 86 11.79 11.28 5.43
N CYS A 87 11.62 12.44 6.06
CA CYS A 87 10.41 13.24 5.92
C CYS A 87 10.18 13.69 4.47
N LEU A 88 11.25 14.17 3.80
CA LEU A 88 11.18 14.54 2.39
C LEU A 88 10.88 13.34 1.49
N PHE A 89 11.50 12.20 1.76
CA PHE A 89 11.21 10.95 1.06
C PHE A 89 9.73 10.60 1.12
N TYR A 90 9.13 10.55 2.31
CA TYR A 90 7.72 10.23 2.47
C TYR A 90 6.80 11.24 1.80
N LEU A 91 7.15 12.53 1.86
CA LEU A 91 6.33 13.56 1.22
C LEU A 91 6.32 13.39 -0.31
N VAL A 92 7.47 13.12 -0.92
CA VAL A 92 7.60 12.94 -2.37
C VAL A 92 7.03 11.60 -2.83
N GLU A 93 7.32 10.53 -2.10
CA GLU A 93 6.82 9.18 -2.40
C GLU A 93 5.29 9.13 -2.32
N ASP A 94 4.71 9.64 -1.23
CA ASP A 94 3.27 9.63 -1.01
C ASP A 94 2.52 10.55 -1.99
N PHE A 95 3.12 11.69 -2.36
CA PHE A 95 2.61 12.52 -3.47
C PHE A 95 2.58 11.75 -4.78
N GLY A 96 3.65 11.03 -5.10
CA GLY A 96 3.73 10.17 -6.28
C GLY A 96 2.69 9.06 -6.24
N LEU A 97 2.53 8.38 -5.09
CA LEU A 97 1.53 7.34 -4.88
C LEU A 97 0.11 7.86 -5.12
N TYR A 98 -0.22 9.04 -4.61
CA TYR A 98 -1.52 9.67 -4.84
C TYR A 98 -1.80 9.84 -6.35
N TRP A 99 -0.84 10.38 -7.12
CA TRP A 99 -1.05 10.61 -8.56
C TRP A 99 -1.09 9.33 -9.37
N VAL A 100 -0.25 8.35 -9.04
CA VAL A 100 -0.28 7.01 -9.66
C VAL A 100 -1.62 6.33 -9.36
N HIS A 101 -2.09 6.39 -8.12
CA HIS A 101 -3.37 5.83 -7.72
C HIS A 101 -4.54 6.52 -8.45
N ARG A 102 -4.51 7.85 -8.53
CA ARG A 102 -5.50 8.64 -9.29
C ARG A 102 -5.49 8.27 -10.79
N LEU A 103 -4.32 8.05 -11.38
CA LEU A 103 -4.17 7.59 -12.75
C LEU A 103 -4.79 6.20 -12.94
N MET A 104 -4.55 5.27 -12.02
CA MET A 104 -5.11 3.92 -12.07
C MET A 104 -6.65 3.90 -12.00
N HIS A 105 -7.28 4.93 -11.45
CA HIS A 105 -8.73 5.13 -11.47
C HIS A 105 -9.26 5.79 -12.76
N THR A 106 -8.44 5.97 -13.80
CA THR A 106 -8.89 6.39 -15.13
C THR A 106 -9.29 5.19 -16.00
N LYS A 107 -10.24 5.38 -16.93
CA LYS A 107 -10.74 4.28 -17.77
C LYS A 107 -9.66 3.43 -18.46
N PRO A 108 -8.62 4.00 -19.11
CA PRO A 108 -7.63 3.19 -19.80
C PRO A 108 -6.73 2.37 -18.86
N VAL A 109 -6.55 2.82 -17.61
CA VAL A 109 -5.59 2.22 -16.67
C VAL A 109 -6.31 1.40 -15.59
N TRP A 110 -7.62 1.56 -15.41
CA TRP A 110 -8.42 0.88 -14.39
C TRP A 110 -8.21 -0.65 -14.35
N ARG A 111 -8.03 -1.28 -15.50
CA ARG A 111 -7.89 -2.74 -15.59
C ARG A 111 -6.72 -3.29 -14.76
N ILE A 112 -5.62 -2.56 -14.67
CA ILE A 112 -4.46 -2.98 -13.87
C ILE A 112 -4.69 -2.86 -12.37
N HIS A 113 -5.66 -2.04 -11.94
CA HIS A 113 -6.02 -1.80 -10.54
C HIS A 113 -7.28 -2.56 -10.10
N GLN A 114 -8.03 -3.08 -11.05
CA GLN A 114 -9.32 -3.72 -10.84
C GLN A 114 -9.24 -4.95 -9.91
N TRP A 115 -8.13 -5.70 -9.99
CA TRP A 115 -7.92 -6.84 -9.09
C TRP A 115 -7.81 -6.40 -7.63
N HIS A 116 -7.20 -5.25 -7.35
CA HIS A 116 -7.10 -4.65 -6.03
C HIS A 116 -8.50 -4.33 -5.46
N HIS A 117 -9.42 -3.85 -6.27
CA HIS A 117 -10.81 -3.57 -5.89
C HIS A 117 -11.75 -4.78 -5.93
N SER A 118 -11.26 -5.96 -6.29
CA SER A 118 -12.09 -7.16 -6.46
C SER A 118 -12.53 -7.88 -5.18
N PRO A 119 -11.89 -7.72 -3.99
CA PRO A 119 -12.32 -8.39 -2.77
C PRO A 119 -13.75 -7.97 -2.38
N PRO A 120 -14.68 -8.92 -2.14
CA PRO A 120 -16.01 -8.62 -1.62
C PRO A 120 -16.01 -8.25 -0.13
N TYR A 121 -14.90 -8.46 0.55
CA TYR A 121 -14.65 -8.11 1.94
C TYR A 121 -13.24 -7.54 2.06
N LEU A 122 -13.08 -6.45 2.82
CA LEU A 122 -11.76 -5.92 3.15
C LEU A 122 -11.31 -6.48 4.50
N TYR A 123 -10.05 -6.83 4.58
CA TYR A 123 -9.33 -7.29 5.76
C TYR A 123 -7.84 -7.08 5.53
N TRP A 124 -7.02 -7.19 6.56
CA TRP A 124 -5.63 -6.78 6.54
C TRP A 124 -4.81 -7.30 5.33
N LEU A 125 -5.10 -8.48 4.81
CA LEU A 125 -4.39 -9.06 3.66
C LEU A 125 -5.05 -8.71 2.31
N ALA A 126 -6.23 -8.13 2.27
CA ALA A 126 -6.96 -7.88 1.01
C ALA A 126 -6.21 -6.93 0.06
N GLY A 127 -5.43 -6.01 0.61
CA GLY A 127 -4.64 -5.03 -0.15
C GLY A 127 -3.49 -5.60 -0.95
N ILE A 128 -3.13 -6.89 -0.76
CA ILE A 128 -2.01 -7.52 -1.48
C ILE A 128 -2.34 -7.88 -2.94
N ARG A 129 -3.63 -7.83 -3.33
CA ARG A 129 -4.03 -8.11 -4.71
C ARG A 129 -3.56 -7.00 -5.63
N ALA A 130 -2.52 -7.25 -6.41
CA ALA A 130 -1.96 -6.29 -7.35
C ALA A 130 -1.46 -7.01 -8.59
N THR A 131 -1.77 -6.46 -9.77
CA THR A 131 -1.19 -6.94 -11.03
C THR A 131 0.28 -6.51 -11.13
N VAL A 132 1.06 -7.14 -12.00
CA VAL A 132 2.46 -6.75 -12.18
C VAL A 132 2.61 -5.27 -12.60
N PRO A 133 1.83 -4.73 -13.56
CA PRO A 133 1.89 -3.30 -13.87
C PRO A 133 1.53 -2.40 -12.69
N HIS A 134 0.56 -2.78 -11.85
CA HIS A 134 0.21 -2.05 -10.63
C HIS A 134 1.43 -1.97 -9.69
N ILE A 135 2.08 -3.11 -9.43
CA ILE A 135 3.27 -3.17 -8.57
C ILE A 135 4.39 -2.30 -9.12
N ILE A 136 4.64 -2.36 -10.43
CA ILE A 136 5.66 -1.53 -11.09
C ILE A 136 5.38 -0.04 -10.89
N LEU A 137 4.15 0.41 -11.13
CA LEU A 137 3.79 1.83 -11.03
C LEU A 137 3.93 2.35 -9.59
N PHE A 138 3.52 1.59 -8.58
CA PHE A 138 3.71 1.99 -7.18
C PHE A 138 5.19 1.98 -6.78
N ASN A 139 5.96 0.98 -7.22
CA ASN A 139 7.39 0.96 -6.92
C ASN A 139 8.17 2.06 -7.65
N LEU A 140 7.68 2.54 -8.79
CA LEU A 140 8.31 3.67 -9.48
C LEU A 140 8.33 4.92 -8.61
N THR A 141 7.29 5.19 -7.83
CA THR A 141 7.24 6.34 -6.91
C THR A 141 8.32 6.24 -5.83
N TYR A 142 8.51 5.04 -5.28
CA TYR A 142 9.58 4.74 -4.34
C TYR A 142 10.97 4.96 -4.97
N ILE A 143 11.20 4.41 -6.16
CA ILE A 143 12.49 4.52 -6.88
C ILE A 143 12.82 5.99 -7.17
N LEU A 144 11.85 6.78 -7.61
CA LEU A 144 12.04 8.20 -7.90
C LEU A 144 12.34 9.04 -6.65
N ALA A 145 11.88 8.60 -5.48
CA ALA A 145 12.17 9.25 -4.21
C ALA A 145 13.51 8.80 -3.56
N LEU A 146 14.08 7.65 -3.98
CA LEU A 146 15.32 7.08 -3.41
C LEU A 146 16.50 8.07 -3.34
N PRO A 147 16.75 8.92 -4.35
CA PRO A 147 17.86 9.89 -4.28
C PRO A 147 17.82 10.81 -3.06
N LEU A 148 16.63 11.05 -2.49
CA LEU A 148 16.48 11.81 -1.24
C LEU A 148 17.10 11.12 -0.02
N LEU A 149 17.33 9.80 -0.10
CA LEU A 149 17.94 9.00 0.97
C LEU A 149 19.43 8.76 0.77
N HIS A 150 20.06 9.37 -0.24
CA HIS A 150 21.50 9.25 -0.44
C HIS A 150 22.25 9.66 0.83
N GLU A 151 23.23 8.86 1.25
CA GLU A 151 23.95 9.02 2.53
C GLU A 151 23.05 9.02 3.80
N ALA A 152 21.82 8.55 3.71
CA ALA A 152 20.99 8.37 4.89
C ALA A 152 21.49 7.16 5.71
N SER A 153 21.30 7.22 7.02
CA SER A 153 21.61 6.10 7.91
C SER A 153 20.79 4.85 7.58
N SER A 154 21.37 3.68 7.72
CA SER A 154 20.71 2.39 7.38
C SER A 154 19.40 2.14 8.11
N TRP A 155 19.18 2.73 9.29
CA TRP A 155 17.92 2.61 10.01
C TRP A 155 16.73 3.23 9.26
N ALA A 156 16.98 4.25 8.39
CA ALA A 156 15.91 4.85 7.58
C ALA A 156 15.25 3.82 6.67
N PHE A 157 16.03 2.96 6.03
CA PHE A 157 15.52 1.88 5.19
C PHE A 157 14.72 0.84 5.97
N GLN A 158 15.10 0.59 7.23
CA GLN A 158 14.34 -0.29 8.13
C GLN A 158 12.97 0.34 8.46
N VAL A 159 12.94 1.63 8.76
CA VAL A 159 11.69 2.37 9.02
C VAL A 159 10.77 2.30 7.80
N ILE A 160 11.29 2.55 6.59
CA ILE A 160 10.51 2.49 5.35
C ILE A 160 9.95 1.08 5.12
N MET A 161 10.77 0.05 5.30
CA MET A 161 10.32 -1.34 5.14
C MET A 161 9.19 -1.69 6.11
N VAL A 162 9.33 -1.34 7.39
CA VAL A 162 8.29 -1.58 8.41
C VAL A 162 7.01 -0.80 8.09
N GLU A 163 7.17 0.47 7.73
CA GLU A 163 6.04 1.35 7.41
C GLU A 163 5.27 0.83 6.18
N HIS A 164 5.94 0.42 5.10
CA HIS A 164 5.27 -0.12 3.90
C HIS A 164 4.46 -1.39 4.21
N ILE A 165 5.00 -2.28 5.07
CA ILE A 165 4.26 -3.47 5.53
C ILE A 165 3.03 -3.04 6.33
N ILE A 166 3.19 -2.10 7.25
CA ILE A 166 2.10 -1.62 8.09
C ILE A 166 1.06 -0.89 7.24
N ARG A 167 1.45 0.07 6.42
CA ARG A 167 0.57 0.97 5.67
C ARG A 167 -0.45 0.21 4.83
N ASN A 168 0.02 -0.69 3.95
CA ASN A 168 -0.89 -1.43 3.07
C ASN A 168 -1.85 -2.33 3.85
N ASN A 169 -1.36 -3.01 4.88
CA ASN A 169 -2.17 -3.92 5.68
C ASN A 169 -3.13 -3.15 6.59
N TRP A 170 -2.67 -2.04 7.20
CA TRP A 170 -3.46 -1.17 8.05
C TRP A 170 -4.70 -0.62 7.34
N MET A 171 -4.52 0.01 6.17
CA MET A 171 -5.63 0.70 5.49
C MET A 171 -6.76 -0.25 5.04
N HIS A 172 -6.48 -1.55 4.92
CA HIS A 172 -7.47 -2.56 4.54
C HIS A 172 -8.10 -3.29 5.73
N MET A 173 -7.61 -3.07 6.96
CA MET A 173 -8.11 -3.78 8.15
C MET A 173 -9.62 -3.65 8.33
N ASN A 174 -10.27 -4.77 8.69
CA ASN A 174 -11.68 -4.84 9.02
C ASN A 174 -11.95 -4.47 10.49
N VAL A 175 -11.72 -3.24 10.87
CA VAL A 175 -11.88 -2.77 12.26
C VAL A 175 -12.89 -1.64 12.39
N THR A 176 -13.52 -1.54 13.57
CA THR A 176 -14.51 -0.50 13.89
C THR A 176 -13.88 0.83 14.35
N TRP A 177 -12.57 0.91 14.42
CA TRP A 177 -11.87 2.07 14.96
C TRP A 177 -12.17 3.34 14.18
N ARG A 178 -12.39 4.42 14.92
CA ARG A 178 -12.72 5.75 14.40
C ARG A 178 -11.87 6.79 15.13
N SER A 179 -11.25 7.67 14.37
CA SER A 179 -10.50 8.79 14.92
C SER A 179 -10.46 9.94 13.91
N SER A 180 -11.34 10.91 14.10
CA SER A 180 -11.47 12.04 13.15
C SER A 180 -10.18 12.88 13.08
N TRP A 181 -9.43 13.02 14.19
CA TRP A 181 -8.16 13.75 14.16
C TRP A 181 -7.08 12.97 13.40
N LEU A 182 -7.04 11.63 13.53
CA LEU A 182 -6.11 10.79 12.78
C LEU A 182 -6.43 10.82 11.28
N GLU A 183 -7.72 10.75 10.94
CA GLU A 183 -8.22 10.84 9.55
C GLU A 183 -8.00 12.22 8.91
N TRP A 184 -7.74 13.23 9.74
CA TRP A 184 -7.37 14.55 9.24
C TRP A 184 -5.96 14.55 8.63
N VAL A 185 -5.06 13.69 9.13
CA VAL A 185 -3.64 13.62 8.71
C VAL A 185 -3.36 12.36 7.92
N PHE A 186 -3.79 11.20 8.43
CA PHE A 186 -3.41 9.89 7.91
C PHE A 186 -4.58 9.10 7.33
N VAL A 187 -4.28 8.28 6.34
CA VAL A 187 -5.22 7.30 5.81
C VAL A 187 -5.47 6.22 6.85
N THR A 188 -6.75 6.04 7.22
CA THR A 188 -7.22 5.01 8.15
C THR A 188 -8.01 3.93 7.43
N PRO A 189 -8.31 2.77 8.06
CA PRO A 189 -9.18 1.77 7.50
C PRO A 189 -10.53 2.34 7.06
N ARG A 190 -11.19 3.12 7.93
CA ARG A 190 -12.48 3.73 7.63
C ARG A 190 -12.43 4.68 6.42
N TYR A 191 -11.34 5.46 6.31
CA TYR A 191 -11.10 6.38 5.21
C TYR A 191 -10.92 5.64 3.87
N HIS A 192 -10.08 4.61 3.87
CA HIS A 192 -9.75 3.84 2.67
C HIS A 192 -10.87 2.88 2.23
N HIS A 193 -11.69 2.40 3.17
CA HIS A 193 -12.86 1.59 2.84
C HIS A 193 -13.88 2.34 1.98
N ILE A 194 -13.99 3.67 2.12
CA ILE A 194 -14.83 4.48 1.23
C ILE A 194 -14.33 4.35 -0.21
N HIS A 195 -13.01 4.47 -0.40
CA HIS A 195 -12.36 4.32 -1.70
C HIS A 195 -12.65 2.96 -2.35
N HIS A 196 -12.67 1.88 -1.58
CA HIS A 196 -12.99 0.53 -2.07
C HIS A 196 -14.48 0.26 -2.26
N SER A 197 -15.35 1.18 -1.88
CA SER A 197 -16.80 1.00 -1.96
C SER A 197 -17.29 0.95 -3.42
N LYS A 198 -18.31 0.13 -3.67
CA LYS A 198 -19.02 0.06 -4.95
C LYS A 198 -19.87 1.29 -5.25
N HIS A 199 -20.08 2.17 -4.28
CA HIS A 199 -20.95 3.33 -4.49
C HIS A 199 -20.32 4.29 -5.51
N PRO A 200 -21.06 4.73 -6.56
CA PRO A 200 -20.51 5.55 -7.64
C PRO A 200 -19.82 6.84 -7.16
N ALA A 201 -20.34 7.50 -6.11
CA ALA A 201 -19.73 8.71 -5.55
C ALA A 201 -18.36 8.47 -4.89
N HIS A 202 -18.02 7.22 -4.60
CA HIS A 202 -16.77 6.85 -3.92
C HIS A 202 -15.66 6.41 -4.88
N HIS A 203 -15.97 6.13 -6.16
CA HIS A 203 -15.04 5.51 -7.11
C HIS A 203 -13.73 6.29 -7.34
N ARG A 204 -13.71 7.59 -7.06
CA ARG A 204 -12.54 8.47 -7.21
C ARG A 204 -12.30 9.30 -5.96
N ALA A 205 -12.81 8.84 -4.84
CA ALA A 205 -12.64 9.50 -3.56
C ALA A 205 -11.56 8.82 -2.72
N ASN A 206 -10.91 9.58 -1.85
CA ASN A 206 -9.98 9.09 -0.83
C ASN A 206 -8.83 8.24 -1.42
N LEU A 207 -8.13 8.82 -2.38
CA LEU A 207 -7.05 8.19 -3.14
C LEU A 207 -5.70 8.19 -2.42
N GLY A 208 -5.57 8.93 -1.31
CA GLY A 208 -4.34 8.99 -0.50
C GLY A 208 -3.88 7.61 -0.02
N ALA A 209 -2.57 7.42 0.11
CA ALA A 209 -1.96 6.18 0.57
C ALA A 209 -1.44 6.28 2.02
N LEU A 210 -0.77 7.38 2.39
CA LEU A 210 -0.31 7.67 3.74
C LEU A 210 -1.01 8.92 4.30
N LEU A 211 -0.95 10.04 3.57
CA LEU A 211 -1.48 11.33 3.98
C LEU A 211 -2.81 11.65 3.27
N THR A 212 -3.77 12.16 4.02
CA THR A 212 -5.07 12.58 3.47
C THR A 212 -5.05 13.98 2.86
N ILE A 213 -3.94 14.71 3.01
CA ILE A 213 -3.79 16.08 2.52
C ILE A 213 -3.95 16.18 1.01
N TRP A 214 -3.48 15.18 0.26
CA TRP A 214 -3.57 15.16 -1.20
C TRP A 214 -5.01 15.13 -1.69
N ASP A 215 -5.87 14.34 -1.03
CA ASP A 215 -7.28 14.30 -1.37
C ASP A 215 -7.96 15.64 -1.14
N ARG A 216 -7.57 16.38 -0.10
CA ARG A 216 -8.10 17.73 0.20
C ARG A 216 -7.61 18.75 -0.82
N LEU A 217 -6.31 18.74 -1.14
CA LEU A 217 -5.71 19.68 -2.08
C LEU A 217 -6.20 19.49 -3.51
N PHE A 218 -6.45 18.23 -3.92
CA PHE A 218 -6.81 17.89 -5.31
C PHE A 218 -8.26 17.48 -5.50
N GLY A 219 -9.13 17.73 -4.49
CA GLY A 219 -10.58 17.64 -4.60
C GLY A 219 -11.13 16.21 -4.68
N THR A 220 -10.42 15.23 -4.11
CA THR A 220 -10.88 13.83 -4.04
C THR A 220 -11.27 13.40 -2.62
N TYR A 221 -11.29 14.33 -1.67
CA TYR A 221 -11.68 14.06 -0.30
C TYR A 221 -13.18 13.79 -0.17
N TYR A 222 -13.52 12.67 0.44
CA TYR A 222 -14.86 12.34 0.91
C TYR A 222 -14.84 12.15 2.43
N ASN A 223 -15.69 12.90 3.15
CA ASN A 223 -15.71 12.84 4.60
C ASN A 223 -16.27 11.50 5.09
N PRO A 224 -15.53 10.72 5.88
CA PRO A 224 -16.03 9.46 6.43
C PRO A 224 -17.30 9.59 7.28
N ASN A 225 -17.60 10.76 7.84
CA ASN A 225 -18.81 10.99 8.62
C ASN A 225 -20.07 11.15 7.74
N ASP A 226 -19.90 11.41 6.43
CA ASP A 226 -21.02 11.58 5.50
C ASP A 226 -21.49 10.26 4.89
N VAL A 227 -20.80 9.14 5.16
CA VAL A 227 -21.18 7.81 4.72
C VAL A 227 -22.48 7.38 5.39
N LYS A 228 -23.50 7.12 4.55
CA LYS A 228 -24.80 6.62 4.99
C LYS A 228 -24.91 5.12 4.73
N GLY A 229 -25.26 4.36 5.75
CA GLY A 229 -25.45 2.91 5.65
C GLY A 229 -24.14 2.12 5.56
N GLU A 230 -24.25 0.86 5.17
CA GLU A 230 -23.13 -0.07 5.08
C GLU A 230 -22.44 0.04 3.72
N LEU A 231 -21.10 0.01 3.75
CA LEU A 231 -20.29 -0.05 2.52
C LEU A 231 -20.29 -1.47 1.97
N SER A 232 -20.49 -1.60 0.66
CA SER A 232 -20.34 -2.84 -0.09
C SER A 232 -19.09 -2.78 -0.98
N PHE A 233 -18.39 -3.90 -1.11
CA PHE A 233 -17.08 -4.00 -1.79
C PHE A 233 -17.09 -4.99 -2.95
N GLY A 234 -16.00 -5.02 -3.70
CA GLY A 234 -15.82 -5.81 -4.91
C GLY A 234 -16.22 -5.06 -6.16
N LEU A 235 -16.27 -5.74 -7.28
CA LEU A 235 -16.59 -5.16 -8.59
C LEU A 235 -18.09 -5.18 -8.85
N ASN A 236 -18.57 -4.20 -9.61
CA ASN A 236 -19.97 -4.14 -10.07
C ASN A 236 -20.23 -5.11 -11.23
N GLU A 237 -19.21 -5.51 -11.95
CA GLU A 237 -19.26 -6.44 -13.08
C GLU A 237 -18.50 -7.74 -12.77
N ARG A 238 -18.87 -8.80 -13.47
CA ARG A 238 -18.16 -10.08 -13.41
C ARG A 238 -16.96 -10.04 -14.33
N VAL A 239 -15.76 -10.08 -13.76
CA VAL A 239 -14.51 -10.17 -14.50
C VAL A 239 -13.89 -11.55 -14.25
N SER A 240 -13.38 -12.20 -15.30
CA SER A 240 -12.75 -13.50 -15.13
C SER A 240 -11.48 -13.40 -14.24
N PRO A 241 -11.18 -14.40 -13.40
CA PRO A 241 -10.00 -14.36 -12.54
C PRO A 241 -8.69 -14.14 -13.31
N VAL A 242 -8.58 -14.72 -14.50
CA VAL A 242 -7.38 -14.56 -15.34
C VAL A 242 -7.21 -13.09 -15.76
N ARG A 243 -8.27 -12.45 -16.27
CA ARG A 243 -8.22 -11.03 -16.65
C ARG A 243 -7.86 -10.13 -15.47
N LEU A 244 -8.40 -10.42 -14.28
CA LEU A 244 -8.07 -9.65 -13.06
C LEU A 244 -6.58 -9.74 -12.74
N VAL A 245 -5.99 -10.94 -12.80
CA VAL A 245 -4.58 -11.17 -12.43
C VAL A 245 -3.63 -10.53 -13.43
N ILE A 246 -3.93 -10.61 -14.75
CA ILE A 246 -3.07 -10.05 -15.79
C ILE A 246 -3.35 -8.57 -16.10
N GLY A 247 -4.47 -8.02 -15.65
CA GLY A 247 -4.81 -6.59 -15.80
C GLY A 247 -5.26 -6.19 -17.22
N VAL A 248 -6.05 -7.05 -17.90
CA VAL A 248 -6.55 -6.82 -19.27
C VAL A 248 -8.07 -6.96 -19.38
#